data_0f6fb4590d584add8278d82b2f975f8e
#
_entry.id   0f6fb4590d584add8278d82b2f975f8e
#
_cell.length_a   1.000
_cell.length_b   1.000
_cell.length_c   1.000
_cell.angle_alpha   90.00
_cell.angle_beta   90.00
_cell.angle_gamma   90.00
#
_symmetry.space_group_name_H-M   'P 1'
#
loop_
_entity.id
_entity.type
_entity.pdbx_description
1 polymer ?
#
loop_
_entity_poly.entity_id
_entity_poly.type
_entity_poly.pdbx_seq_one_letter_code
_entity_poly.pdbx_strand_id
1 'polypeptide(L)'
;LNDHGSNKASKIAEIAQIDRSSCYNALKCLSEKGLVSEVLIGQVKWFQATGPKRLLENVQMQEEEVKEIIPELHARHKASKVKGQVRMFTGLKGIRSVFQDILRPKEENTENLVFGNESQLEERMPAYQKQFVRQLKEKKIRVREIVREDRHTPTSNPKQTRYVPKNIISPVVTNIYRGKIALIIWTDEPQGIIIENQAAADAYRSYFEFMWEHAKKTL
;
A
#
# COMPACT_ATOMS: atom_id res chain seq x y z
N LEU A 1 8.10 34.72 3.47
CA LEU A 1 8.63 35.22 2.18
C LEU A 1 7.53 35.33 1.13
N ASN A 2 6.64 34.33 0.99
CA ASN A 2 5.52 34.43 0.04
C ASN A 2 4.61 35.64 0.33
N ASP A 3 4.32 35.91 1.60
CA ASP A 3 3.39 36.98 2.01
C ASP A 3 4.07 38.33 2.10
N HIS A 4 5.38 38.36 2.30
CA HIS A 4 6.15 39.59 2.61
C HIS A 4 7.17 39.97 1.52
N GLY A 5 7.23 39.22 0.42
CA GLY A 5 8.16 39.47 -0.68
C GLY A 5 9.62 39.23 -0.33
N SER A 6 10.51 39.88 -1.09
CA SER A 6 11.96 39.77 -0.89
C SER A 6 12.40 40.52 0.36
N ASN A 7 13.22 39.88 1.21
CA ASN A 7 13.68 40.45 2.47
C ASN A 7 15.11 39.99 2.82
N LYS A 8 15.77 40.77 3.72
CA LYS A 8 17.05 40.38 4.31
C LYS A 8 16.84 39.30 5.38
N ALA A 9 17.85 38.44 5.60
CA ALA A 9 17.77 37.37 6.61
C ALA A 9 17.43 37.88 8.02
N SER A 10 17.90 39.06 8.40
CA SER A 10 17.58 39.68 9.70
C SER A 10 16.10 39.99 9.85
N LYS A 11 15.45 40.49 8.77
CA LYS A 11 14.01 40.83 8.80
C LYS A 11 13.16 39.56 8.75
N ILE A 12 13.63 38.55 8.02
CA ILE A 12 12.94 37.22 7.97
C ILE A 12 12.99 36.56 9.36
N ALA A 13 14.14 36.61 10.04
CA ALA A 13 14.31 36.08 11.40
C ALA A 13 13.36 36.76 12.40
N GLU A 14 13.23 38.09 12.32
CA GLU A 14 12.33 38.90 13.15
C GLU A 14 10.87 38.49 12.92
N ILE A 15 10.41 38.41 11.65
CA ILE A 15 9.04 38.08 11.29
C ILE A 15 8.73 36.62 11.68
N ALA A 16 9.67 35.70 11.49
CA ALA A 16 9.51 34.26 11.81
C ALA A 16 9.71 33.96 13.30
N GLN A 17 10.12 34.96 14.12
CA GLN A 17 10.41 34.80 15.54
C GLN A 17 11.44 33.71 15.86
N ILE A 18 12.48 33.60 15.02
CA ILE A 18 13.59 32.65 15.18
C ILE A 18 14.91 33.42 15.30
N ASP A 19 15.91 32.78 15.90
CA ASP A 19 17.24 33.35 15.96
C ASP A 19 17.89 33.47 14.57
N ARG A 20 18.84 34.38 14.44
CA ARG A 20 19.47 34.71 13.16
C ARG A 20 20.23 33.53 12.54
N SER A 21 20.87 32.70 13.37
CA SER A 21 21.64 31.55 12.92
C SER A 21 20.70 30.49 12.34
N SER A 22 19.61 30.15 13.03
CA SER A 22 18.56 29.24 12.57
C SER A 22 17.90 29.75 11.28
N CYS A 23 17.69 31.07 11.16
CA CYS A 23 17.16 31.66 9.93
C CYS A 23 18.11 31.43 8.73
N TYR A 24 19.41 31.67 8.88
CA TYR A 24 20.37 31.42 7.81
C TYR A 24 20.45 29.94 7.42
N ASN A 25 20.43 29.02 8.39
CA ASN A 25 20.42 27.60 8.12
C ASN A 25 19.15 27.16 7.35
N ALA A 26 17.99 27.67 7.75
CA ALA A 26 16.73 27.42 7.06
C ALA A 26 16.74 27.97 5.62
N LEU A 27 17.22 29.22 5.44
CA LEU A 27 17.32 29.86 4.12
C LEU A 27 18.29 29.09 3.20
N LYS A 28 19.42 28.62 3.74
CA LYS A 28 20.36 27.79 3.00
C LYS A 28 19.72 26.49 2.54
N CYS A 29 19.06 25.78 3.43
CA CYS A 29 18.36 24.54 3.10
C CYS A 29 17.24 24.76 2.05
N LEU A 30 16.49 25.87 2.15
CA LEU A 30 15.47 26.22 1.18
C LEU A 30 16.07 26.62 -0.18
N SER A 31 17.24 27.28 -0.18
CA SER A 31 17.97 27.62 -1.40
C SER A 31 18.51 26.36 -2.10
N GLU A 32 19.09 25.42 -1.34
CA GLU A 32 19.52 24.11 -1.88
C GLU A 32 18.38 23.33 -2.52
N LYS A 33 17.17 23.47 -2.00
CA LYS A 33 15.94 22.91 -2.58
C LYS A 33 15.35 23.75 -3.73
N GLY A 34 15.96 24.88 -4.06
CA GLY A 34 15.46 25.79 -5.09
C GLY A 34 14.15 26.50 -4.74
N LEU A 35 13.74 26.51 -3.46
CA LEU A 35 12.51 27.14 -2.98
C LEU A 35 12.71 28.61 -2.58
N VAL A 36 13.94 29.03 -2.42
CA VAL A 36 14.35 30.41 -2.15
C VAL A 36 15.49 30.75 -3.10
N SER A 37 15.46 31.95 -3.67
CA SER A 37 16.55 32.53 -4.47
C SER A 37 17.23 33.62 -3.66
N GLU A 38 18.56 33.76 -3.86
CA GLU A 38 19.36 34.83 -3.30
C GLU A 38 19.61 35.90 -4.37
N VAL A 39 19.37 37.15 -4.03
CA VAL A 39 19.67 38.31 -4.87
C VAL A 39 20.59 39.27 -4.10
N LEU A 40 21.68 39.68 -4.71
CA LEU A 40 22.57 40.69 -4.16
C LEU A 40 22.08 42.10 -4.58
N ILE A 41 21.69 42.90 -3.61
CA ILE A 41 21.36 44.31 -3.81
C ILE A 41 22.37 45.14 -3.05
N GLY A 42 23.28 45.75 -3.82
CA GLY A 42 24.51 46.36 -3.24
C GLY A 42 25.42 45.23 -2.70
N GLN A 43 25.83 45.34 -1.42
CA GLN A 43 26.64 44.30 -0.75
C GLN A 43 25.80 43.40 0.20
N VAL A 44 24.48 43.46 0.09
CA VAL A 44 23.58 42.77 1.02
C VAL A 44 22.80 41.68 0.28
N LYS A 45 22.77 40.47 0.86
CA LYS A 45 21.95 39.36 0.37
C LYS A 45 20.49 39.57 0.74
N TRP A 46 19.64 39.47 -0.26
CA TRP A 46 18.19 39.42 -0.15
C TRP A 46 17.71 38.05 -0.55
N PHE A 47 16.67 37.57 0.11
CA PHE A 47 16.07 36.26 -0.11
C PHE A 47 14.63 36.44 -0.61
N GLN A 48 14.29 35.69 -1.63
CA GLN A 48 12.96 35.70 -2.24
C GLN A 48 12.45 34.26 -2.42
N ALA A 49 11.18 34.02 -2.08
CA ALA A 49 10.55 32.74 -2.37
C ALA A 49 10.41 32.55 -3.89
N THR A 50 10.68 31.34 -4.37
CA THR A 50 10.36 30.95 -5.74
C THR A 50 8.87 30.64 -5.85
N GLY A 51 8.35 30.65 -7.09
CA GLY A 51 6.91 30.40 -7.30
C GLY A 51 6.46 29.01 -6.79
N PRO A 52 5.19 28.85 -6.34
CA PRO A 52 4.68 27.60 -5.78
C PRO A 52 4.81 26.37 -6.70
N LYS A 53 4.87 26.58 -8.01
CA LYS A 53 5.10 25.53 -9.02
C LYS A 53 6.41 24.77 -8.79
N ARG A 54 7.42 25.43 -8.19
CA ARG A 54 8.71 24.81 -7.92
C ARG A 54 8.63 23.61 -6.99
N LEU A 55 7.66 23.60 -6.07
CA LEU A 55 7.40 22.45 -5.21
C LEU A 55 6.98 21.23 -6.03
N LEU A 56 6.10 21.42 -7.02
CA LEU A 56 5.65 20.34 -7.90
C LEU A 56 6.79 19.85 -8.82
N GLU A 57 7.57 20.77 -9.37
CA GLU A 57 8.75 20.44 -10.19
C GLU A 57 9.75 19.57 -9.43
N ASN A 58 10.04 19.93 -8.17
CA ASN A 58 10.97 19.14 -7.34
C ASN A 58 10.45 17.71 -7.09
N VAL A 59 9.15 17.53 -6.85
CA VAL A 59 8.55 16.21 -6.67
C VAL A 59 8.61 15.41 -7.98
N GLN A 60 8.37 16.05 -9.11
CA GLN A 60 8.45 15.39 -10.42
C GLN A 60 9.88 14.96 -10.75
N MET A 61 10.88 15.81 -10.48
CA MET A 61 12.30 15.45 -10.64
C MET A 61 12.67 14.24 -9.78
N GLN A 62 12.27 14.22 -8.50
CA GLN A 62 12.52 13.08 -7.62
C GLN A 62 11.80 11.80 -8.10
N GLU A 63 10.60 11.94 -8.66
CA GLU A 63 9.88 10.82 -9.26
C GLU A 63 10.62 10.24 -10.46
N GLU A 64 11.17 11.10 -11.31
CA GLU A 64 11.97 10.69 -12.49
C GLU A 64 13.26 9.98 -12.06
N GLU A 65 14.02 10.56 -11.13
CA GLU A 65 15.22 9.93 -10.58
C GLU A 65 14.92 8.53 -10.01
N VAL A 66 13.83 8.38 -9.26
CA VAL A 66 13.41 7.07 -8.74
C VAL A 66 13.03 6.12 -9.88
N LYS A 67 12.33 6.59 -10.92
CA LYS A 67 11.97 5.76 -12.08
C LYS A 67 13.20 5.21 -12.81
N GLU A 68 14.27 5.97 -12.92
CA GLU A 68 15.50 5.55 -13.56
C GLU A 68 16.19 4.39 -12.84
N ILE A 69 16.21 4.39 -11.52
CA ILE A 69 16.88 3.34 -10.73
C ILE A 69 16.01 2.09 -10.50
N ILE A 70 14.67 2.19 -10.63
CA ILE A 70 13.75 1.07 -10.44
C ILE A 70 14.08 -0.15 -11.31
N PRO A 71 14.39 -0.03 -12.63
CA PRO A 71 14.71 -1.19 -13.47
C PRO A 71 15.92 -1.98 -12.96
N GLU A 72 16.97 -1.29 -12.55
CA GLU A 72 18.16 -1.92 -11.97
C GLU A 72 17.86 -2.64 -10.66
N LEU A 73 17.14 -1.99 -9.76
CA LEU A 73 16.70 -2.61 -8.51
C LEU A 73 15.80 -3.83 -8.75
N HIS A 74 14.93 -3.78 -9.76
CA HIS A 74 14.13 -4.93 -10.18
C HIS A 74 14.99 -6.08 -10.72
N ALA A 75 16.01 -5.79 -11.53
CA ALA A 75 16.93 -6.79 -12.06
C ALA A 75 17.70 -7.49 -10.92
N ARG A 76 18.25 -6.72 -9.98
CA ARG A 76 18.95 -7.24 -8.79
C ARG A 76 18.01 -8.06 -7.91
N HIS A 77 16.80 -7.59 -7.66
CA HIS A 77 15.78 -8.30 -6.88
C HIS A 77 15.37 -9.62 -7.56
N LYS A 78 15.25 -9.64 -8.89
CA LYS A 78 14.92 -10.85 -9.66
C LYS A 78 16.06 -11.87 -9.65
N ALA A 79 17.31 -11.42 -9.68
CA ALA A 79 18.49 -12.28 -9.61
C ALA A 79 18.64 -12.95 -8.23
N SER A 80 18.19 -12.31 -7.16
CA SER A 80 18.21 -12.83 -5.79
C SER A 80 17.06 -13.77 -5.43
N LYS A 81 16.10 -14.00 -6.34
CA LYS A 81 14.93 -14.86 -6.08
C LYS A 81 15.32 -16.33 -5.98
N VAL A 82 15.45 -16.82 -4.76
CA VAL A 82 15.36 -18.25 -4.44
C VAL A 82 13.94 -18.72 -4.79
N LYS A 83 13.79 -19.83 -5.52
CA LYS A 83 12.50 -20.47 -5.78
C LYS A 83 11.83 -20.84 -4.45
N GLY A 84 10.64 -20.28 -4.20
CA GLY A 84 9.87 -20.51 -2.99
C GLY A 84 10.20 -19.48 -1.88
N GLN A 85 9.69 -18.26 -2.01
CA GLN A 85 9.88 -17.23 -0.98
C GLN A 85 8.70 -17.21 -0.01
N VAL A 86 9.03 -17.21 1.28
CA VAL A 86 8.08 -16.87 2.36
C VAL A 86 8.41 -15.46 2.83
N ARG A 87 7.40 -14.59 2.81
CA ARG A 87 7.52 -13.21 3.31
C ARG A 87 6.52 -13.00 4.44
N MET A 88 7.00 -12.43 5.53
CA MET A 88 6.18 -12.09 6.68
C MET A 88 6.00 -10.58 6.79
N PHE A 89 4.80 -10.16 7.19
CA PHE A 89 4.39 -8.79 7.35
C PHE A 89 3.68 -8.63 8.70
N THR A 90 3.95 -7.56 9.43
CA THR A 90 3.36 -7.29 10.75
C THR A 90 2.59 -5.97 10.76
N GLY A 91 1.58 -5.91 11.63
CA GLY A 91 0.74 -4.75 11.83
C GLY A 91 -0.16 -4.40 10.62
N LEU A 92 -1.03 -3.42 10.78
CA LEU A 92 -2.00 -3.02 9.75
C LEU A 92 -1.35 -2.52 8.44
N LYS A 93 -0.17 -1.89 8.52
CA LYS A 93 0.60 -1.48 7.33
C LYS A 93 1.09 -2.71 6.55
N GLY A 94 1.56 -3.73 7.27
CA GLY A 94 1.97 -5.00 6.69
C GLY A 94 0.82 -5.75 6.02
N ILE A 95 -0.34 -5.81 6.68
CA ILE A 95 -1.56 -6.39 6.10
C ILE A 95 -1.98 -5.67 4.80
N ARG A 96 -1.88 -4.34 4.77
CA ARG A 96 -2.11 -3.58 3.52
C ARG A 96 -1.19 -4.03 2.39
N SER A 97 0.09 -4.31 2.67
CA SER A 97 1.05 -4.81 1.68
C SER A 97 0.66 -6.19 1.13
N VAL A 98 0.09 -7.07 1.96
CA VAL A 98 -0.43 -8.37 1.53
C VAL A 98 -1.59 -8.18 0.55
N PHE A 99 -2.57 -7.35 0.87
CA PHE A 99 -3.69 -7.06 -0.03
C PHE A 99 -3.24 -6.35 -1.32
N GLN A 100 -2.22 -5.50 -1.25
CA GLN A 100 -1.63 -4.89 -2.46
C GLN A 100 -0.97 -5.92 -3.37
N ASP A 101 -0.35 -6.99 -2.81
CA ASP A 101 0.21 -8.07 -3.63
C ASP A 101 -0.90 -8.83 -4.38
N ILE A 102 -2.06 -9.06 -3.76
CA ILE A 102 -3.24 -9.65 -4.42
C ILE A 102 -3.71 -8.78 -5.60
N LEU A 103 -3.70 -7.45 -5.42
CA LEU A 103 -4.12 -6.48 -6.43
C LEU A 103 -3.13 -6.24 -7.57
N ARG A 104 -1.92 -6.82 -7.54
CA ARG A 104 -0.96 -6.67 -8.65
C ARG A 104 -1.37 -7.58 -9.82
N PRO A 105 -2.02 -7.07 -10.86
CA PRO A 105 -2.38 -7.89 -12.01
C PRO A 105 -1.13 -8.26 -12.80
N LYS A 106 -1.00 -9.52 -13.19
CA LYS A 106 -0.05 -9.93 -14.23
C LYS A 106 -0.78 -10.35 -15.51
N GLU A 107 -2.02 -10.78 -15.40
CA GLU A 107 -2.80 -11.34 -16.52
C GLU A 107 -4.29 -10.98 -16.36
N GLU A 108 -5.03 -10.96 -17.46
CA GLU A 108 -6.48 -10.83 -17.43
C GLU A 108 -7.12 -12.08 -16.80
N ASN A 109 -8.27 -11.90 -16.12
CA ASN A 109 -9.04 -12.96 -15.46
C ASN A 109 -8.34 -13.66 -14.26
N THR A 110 -7.56 -12.92 -13.51
CA THR A 110 -6.98 -13.44 -12.26
C THR A 110 -8.09 -13.78 -11.26
N GLU A 111 -7.97 -14.95 -10.63
CA GLU A 111 -8.88 -15.40 -9.58
C GLU A 111 -8.19 -15.35 -8.21
N ASN A 112 -8.93 -14.91 -7.20
CA ASN A 112 -8.55 -14.99 -5.79
C ASN A 112 -9.57 -15.89 -5.06
N LEU A 113 -9.11 -16.99 -4.50
CA LEU A 113 -9.92 -17.92 -3.71
C LEU A 113 -9.70 -17.60 -2.24
N VAL A 114 -10.79 -17.38 -1.50
CA VAL A 114 -10.75 -16.91 -0.11
C VAL A 114 -11.54 -17.84 0.79
N PHE A 115 -10.96 -18.23 1.91
CA PHE A 115 -11.68 -18.90 2.99
C PHE A 115 -11.19 -18.47 4.37
N GLY A 116 -12.03 -18.67 5.39
CA GLY A 116 -11.74 -18.21 6.75
C GLY A 116 -11.96 -16.70 6.96
N ASN A 117 -12.62 -16.02 6.03
CA ASN A 117 -12.95 -14.61 6.17
C ASN A 117 -14.11 -14.42 7.15
N GLU A 118 -13.89 -13.67 8.21
CA GLU A 118 -14.87 -13.33 9.26
C GLU A 118 -15.10 -11.81 9.37
N SER A 119 -14.94 -11.07 8.28
CA SER A 119 -15.13 -9.61 8.18
C SER A 119 -14.08 -8.75 8.92
N GLN A 120 -12.98 -9.33 9.39
CA GLN A 120 -11.97 -8.61 10.19
C GLN A 120 -11.35 -7.41 9.43
N LEU A 121 -11.21 -7.50 8.10
CA LEU A 121 -10.71 -6.38 7.29
C LEU A 121 -11.67 -5.19 7.35
N GLU A 122 -12.97 -5.45 7.28
CA GLU A 122 -13.99 -4.41 7.39
C GLU A 122 -14.03 -3.79 8.78
N GLU A 123 -13.98 -4.61 9.81
CA GLU A 123 -14.00 -4.18 11.21
C GLU A 123 -12.78 -3.32 11.57
N ARG A 124 -11.58 -3.74 11.16
CA ARG A 124 -10.31 -3.11 11.56
C ARG A 124 -9.78 -2.05 10.59
N MET A 125 -10.17 -2.11 9.32
CA MET A 125 -9.68 -1.21 8.26
C MET A 125 -10.81 -0.83 7.28
N PRO A 126 -11.94 -0.23 7.73
CA PRO A 126 -13.14 -0.06 6.91
C PRO A 126 -12.92 0.81 5.66
N ALA A 127 -12.13 1.87 5.75
CA ALA A 127 -11.82 2.73 4.60
C ALA A 127 -10.97 1.97 3.55
N TYR A 128 -10.00 1.19 4.02
CA TYR A 128 -9.15 0.39 3.13
C TYR A 128 -9.93 -0.76 2.48
N GLN A 129 -10.81 -1.41 3.21
CA GLN A 129 -11.68 -2.47 2.68
C GLN A 129 -12.52 -1.97 1.49
N LYS A 130 -13.16 -0.79 1.61
CA LYS A 130 -13.91 -0.17 0.50
C LYS A 130 -13.02 0.08 -0.73
N GLN A 131 -11.81 0.58 -0.51
CA GLN A 131 -10.83 0.81 -1.57
C GLN A 131 -10.40 -0.51 -2.22
N PHE A 132 -10.10 -1.54 -1.44
CA PHE A 132 -9.70 -2.86 -1.91
C PHE A 132 -10.76 -3.51 -2.80
N VAL A 133 -12.02 -3.52 -2.36
CA VAL A 133 -13.16 -4.05 -3.13
C VAL A 133 -13.34 -3.31 -4.46
N ARG A 134 -13.22 -1.97 -4.45
CA ARG A 134 -13.26 -1.17 -5.67
C ARG A 134 -12.15 -1.58 -6.63
N GLN A 135 -10.92 -1.70 -6.15
CA GLN A 135 -9.76 -2.09 -6.97
C GLN A 135 -9.85 -3.52 -7.51
N LEU A 136 -10.43 -4.47 -6.76
CA LEU A 136 -10.71 -5.81 -7.28
C LEU A 136 -11.63 -5.76 -8.52
N LYS A 137 -12.69 -4.94 -8.47
CA LYS A 137 -13.62 -4.74 -9.59
C LYS A 137 -12.94 -4.05 -10.79
N GLU A 138 -12.23 -2.96 -10.54
CA GLU A 138 -11.50 -2.20 -11.57
C GLU A 138 -10.49 -3.09 -12.32
N LYS A 139 -9.81 -3.96 -11.59
CA LYS A 139 -8.79 -4.89 -12.13
C LYS A 139 -9.37 -6.22 -12.62
N LYS A 140 -10.70 -6.37 -12.60
CA LYS A 140 -11.43 -7.59 -13.03
C LYS A 140 -10.92 -8.86 -12.33
N ILE A 141 -10.50 -8.76 -11.07
CA ILE A 141 -10.09 -9.92 -10.27
C ILE A 141 -11.35 -10.59 -9.77
N ARG A 142 -11.56 -11.85 -10.19
CA ARG A 142 -12.68 -12.66 -9.73
C ARG A 142 -12.39 -13.22 -8.34
N VAL A 143 -13.32 -13.05 -7.41
CA VAL A 143 -13.21 -13.59 -6.05
C VAL A 143 -14.23 -14.69 -5.86
N ARG A 144 -13.80 -15.89 -5.46
CA ARG A 144 -14.66 -16.91 -4.88
C ARG A 144 -14.33 -17.04 -3.41
N GLU A 145 -15.35 -16.98 -2.56
CA GLU A 145 -15.16 -17.00 -1.11
C GLU A 145 -16.03 -18.03 -0.40
N ILE A 146 -15.48 -18.65 0.63
CA ILE A 146 -16.18 -19.51 1.56
C ILE A 146 -16.21 -18.79 2.90
N VAL A 147 -17.43 -18.52 3.38
CA VAL A 147 -17.68 -17.76 4.61
C VAL A 147 -18.55 -18.55 5.57
N ARG A 148 -18.51 -18.22 6.84
CA ARG A 148 -19.45 -18.80 7.81
C ARG A 148 -20.87 -18.32 7.57
N GLU A 149 -21.84 -19.18 7.82
CA GLU A 149 -23.27 -18.88 7.60
C GLU A 149 -23.82 -17.75 8.47
N ASP A 150 -23.17 -17.40 9.59
CA ASP A 150 -23.52 -16.28 10.47
C ASP A 150 -22.75 -14.98 10.17
N ARG A 151 -21.95 -14.96 9.10
CA ARG A 151 -21.14 -13.79 8.68
C ARG A 151 -21.59 -13.28 7.31
N HIS A 152 -21.68 -11.98 7.22
CA HIS A 152 -21.99 -11.31 5.96
C HIS A 152 -20.74 -10.54 5.52
N THR A 153 -20.31 -10.77 4.27
CA THR A 153 -19.18 -10.01 3.72
C THR A 153 -19.68 -9.07 2.63
N PRO A 154 -19.22 -7.80 2.59
CA PRO A 154 -19.67 -6.82 1.60
C PRO A 154 -19.32 -7.17 0.16
N THR A 155 -18.44 -8.13 -0.02
CA THR A 155 -18.01 -8.65 -1.33
C THR A 155 -18.90 -9.78 -1.85
N SER A 156 -19.82 -10.31 -1.02
CA SER A 156 -20.57 -11.50 -1.36
C SER A 156 -21.44 -11.30 -2.60
N ASN A 157 -20.92 -11.76 -3.73
CA ASN A 157 -21.74 -12.07 -4.88
C ASN A 157 -22.32 -13.48 -4.63
N PRO A 158 -23.65 -13.68 -4.56
CA PRO A 158 -24.25 -14.97 -4.26
C PRO A 158 -23.80 -16.11 -5.19
N LYS A 159 -23.38 -15.80 -6.41
CA LYS A 159 -22.82 -16.75 -7.37
C LYS A 159 -21.36 -17.13 -7.09
N GLN A 160 -20.70 -16.39 -6.23
CA GLN A 160 -19.27 -16.53 -5.93
C GLN A 160 -19.00 -16.72 -4.43
N THR A 161 -20.07 -16.91 -3.64
CA THR A 161 -19.99 -17.16 -2.20
C THR A 161 -20.63 -18.50 -1.87
N ARG A 162 -20.00 -19.24 -0.97
CA ARG A 162 -20.53 -20.46 -0.36
C ARG A 162 -20.42 -20.36 1.16
N TYR A 163 -21.22 -21.18 1.85
CA TYR A 163 -21.38 -21.07 3.29
C TYR A 163 -21.00 -22.37 4.01
N VAL A 164 -20.24 -22.22 5.09
CA VAL A 164 -19.89 -23.30 6.00
C VAL A 164 -20.57 -23.10 7.36
N PRO A 165 -20.77 -24.18 8.14
CA PRO A 165 -21.40 -24.10 9.45
C PRO A 165 -20.69 -23.13 10.41
N LYS A 166 -21.47 -22.50 11.28
CA LYS A 166 -20.99 -21.50 12.25
C LYS A 166 -19.97 -22.00 13.27
N ASN A 167 -19.88 -23.31 13.48
CA ASN A 167 -18.91 -23.93 14.39
C ASN A 167 -17.50 -24.03 13.79
N ILE A 168 -17.32 -23.71 12.51
CA ILE A 168 -16.00 -23.60 11.88
C ILE A 168 -15.46 -22.21 12.17
N ILE A 169 -14.57 -22.10 13.16
CA ILE A 169 -13.93 -20.83 13.53
C ILE A 169 -12.54 -20.79 12.90
N SER A 170 -12.24 -19.71 12.19
CA SER A 170 -10.92 -19.50 11.63
C SER A 170 -10.42 -18.06 11.92
N PRO A 171 -9.43 -17.90 12.81
CA PRO A 171 -8.78 -16.61 12.98
C PRO A 171 -7.84 -16.25 11.82
N VAL A 172 -7.75 -17.15 10.82
CA VAL A 172 -6.84 -17.01 9.68
C VAL A 172 -7.64 -16.91 8.40
N VAL A 173 -7.46 -15.81 7.68
CA VAL A 173 -7.97 -15.65 6.32
C VAL A 173 -6.92 -16.16 5.33
N THR A 174 -7.30 -17.11 4.51
CA THR A 174 -6.46 -17.66 3.46
C THR A 174 -6.90 -17.11 2.11
N ASN A 175 -5.95 -16.57 1.36
CA ASN A 175 -6.13 -16.15 -0.03
C ASN A 175 -5.21 -16.97 -0.92
N ILE A 176 -5.73 -17.54 -2.01
CA ILE A 176 -4.96 -18.32 -2.98
C ILE A 176 -5.08 -17.63 -4.34
N TYR A 177 -3.94 -17.19 -4.88
CA TYR A 177 -3.90 -16.41 -6.12
C TYR A 177 -2.55 -16.58 -6.83
N ARG A 178 -2.57 -16.73 -8.13
CA ARG A 178 -1.37 -16.68 -9.01
C ARG A 178 -0.15 -17.47 -8.50
N GLY A 179 -0.35 -18.72 -8.10
CA GLY A 179 0.75 -19.55 -7.56
C GLY A 179 1.27 -19.10 -6.19
N LYS A 180 0.46 -18.35 -5.44
CA LYS A 180 0.75 -17.85 -4.09
C LYS A 180 -0.36 -18.19 -3.13
N ILE A 181 0.02 -18.25 -1.86
CA ILE A 181 -0.89 -18.31 -0.72
C ILE A 181 -0.60 -17.10 0.17
N ALA A 182 -1.63 -16.36 0.56
CA ALA A 182 -1.50 -15.38 1.62
C ALA A 182 -2.34 -15.80 2.83
N LEU A 183 -1.71 -15.95 3.97
CA LEU A 183 -2.33 -16.20 5.26
C LEU A 183 -2.35 -14.89 6.04
N ILE A 184 -3.53 -14.48 6.50
CA ILE A 184 -3.70 -13.27 7.33
C ILE A 184 -4.24 -13.70 8.68
N ILE A 185 -3.46 -13.51 9.71
CA ILE A 185 -3.77 -13.88 11.10
C ILE A 185 -4.20 -12.60 11.83
N TRP A 186 -5.47 -12.55 12.23
CA TRP A 186 -6.06 -11.39 12.89
C TRP A 186 -5.96 -11.50 14.42
N THR A 187 -4.78 -11.24 14.96
CA THR A 187 -4.51 -11.05 16.38
C THR A 187 -4.50 -9.56 16.72
N ASP A 188 -4.19 -9.20 17.95
CA ASP A 188 -4.05 -7.78 18.37
C ASP A 188 -3.05 -7.06 17.47
N GLU A 189 -1.88 -7.66 17.24
CA GLU A 189 -0.95 -7.27 16.19
C GLU A 189 -1.09 -8.23 15.01
N PRO A 190 -1.82 -7.86 13.95
CA PRO A 190 -2.10 -8.76 12.84
C PRO A 190 -0.84 -9.09 12.05
N GLN A 191 -0.79 -10.33 11.56
CA GLN A 191 0.33 -10.86 10.81
C GLN A 191 -0.13 -11.35 9.44
N GLY A 192 0.67 -11.11 8.42
CA GLY A 192 0.45 -11.61 7.07
C GLY A 192 1.64 -12.42 6.59
N ILE A 193 1.39 -13.58 6.01
CA ILE A 193 2.43 -14.45 5.44
C ILE A 193 2.10 -14.67 3.96
N ILE A 194 3.02 -14.35 3.06
CA ILE A 194 2.89 -14.69 1.64
C ILE A 194 3.88 -15.81 1.33
N ILE A 195 3.35 -16.94 0.84
CA ILE A 195 4.11 -18.08 0.35
C ILE A 195 4.03 -18.06 -1.17
N GLU A 196 5.14 -17.80 -1.85
CA GLU A 196 5.24 -17.82 -3.31
C GLU A 196 5.80 -19.17 -3.76
N ASN A 197 4.92 -20.17 -3.94
CA ASN A 197 5.25 -21.52 -4.35
C ASN A 197 4.07 -22.14 -5.09
N GLN A 198 4.25 -22.50 -6.36
CA GLN A 198 3.20 -23.02 -7.21
C GLN A 198 2.60 -24.33 -6.66
N ALA A 199 3.44 -25.28 -6.25
CA ALA A 199 2.95 -26.57 -5.75
C ALA A 199 2.15 -26.42 -4.46
N ALA A 200 2.55 -25.53 -3.55
CA ALA A 200 1.78 -25.22 -2.36
C ALA A 200 0.45 -24.55 -2.72
N ALA A 201 0.45 -23.60 -3.65
CA ALA A 201 -0.78 -22.93 -4.11
C ALA A 201 -1.76 -23.91 -4.77
N ASP A 202 -1.26 -24.87 -5.55
CA ASP A 202 -2.08 -25.91 -6.18
C ASP A 202 -2.70 -26.85 -5.14
N ALA A 203 -1.94 -27.24 -4.12
CA ALA A 203 -2.46 -28.03 -3.01
C ALA A 203 -3.57 -27.29 -2.25
N TYR A 204 -3.34 -26.02 -1.91
CA TYR A 204 -4.36 -25.20 -1.24
C TYR A 204 -5.59 -24.95 -2.13
N ARG A 205 -5.41 -24.81 -3.42
CA ARG A 205 -6.52 -24.74 -4.40
C ARG A 205 -7.36 -26.02 -4.36
N SER A 206 -6.72 -27.19 -4.33
CA SER A 206 -7.43 -28.48 -4.22
C SER A 206 -8.27 -28.56 -2.93
N TYR A 207 -7.73 -28.10 -1.79
CA TYR A 207 -8.49 -28.01 -0.54
C TYR A 207 -9.67 -27.03 -0.64
N PHE A 208 -9.45 -25.89 -1.30
CA PHE A 208 -10.53 -24.93 -1.52
C PHE A 208 -11.66 -25.54 -2.38
N GLU A 209 -11.34 -26.20 -3.51
CA GLU A 209 -12.35 -26.80 -4.38
C GLU A 209 -13.14 -27.90 -3.65
N PHE A 210 -12.46 -28.74 -2.87
CA PHE A 210 -13.16 -29.71 -2.03
C PHE A 210 -14.13 -29.05 -1.04
N MET A 211 -13.70 -28.02 -0.33
CA MET A 211 -14.58 -27.26 0.57
C MET A 211 -15.71 -26.57 -0.21
N TRP A 212 -15.41 -26.03 -1.38
CA TRP A 212 -16.37 -25.36 -2.25
C TRP A 212 -17.50 -26.29 -2.68
N GLU A 213 -17.20 -27.52 -3.05
CA GLU A 213 -18.21 -28.53 -3.45
C GLU A 213 -19.16 -28.91 -2.31
N HIS A 214 -18.65 -28.98 -1.08
CA HIS A 214 -19.41 -29.39 0.11
C HIS A 214 -20.07 -28.21 0.86
N ALA A 215 -19.73 -26.98 0.56
CA ALA A 215 -20.32 -25.80 1.17
C ALA A 215 -21.71 -25.48 0.59
N LYS A 216 -22.61 -24.95 1.42
CA LYS A 216 -23.98 -24.56 1.02
C LYS A 216 -23.95 -23.41 0.02
N LYS A 217 -24.83 -23.44 -0.98
CA LYS A 217 -24.97 -22.39 -2.02
C LYS A 217 -25.76 -21.17 -1.53
N THR A 218 -26.64 -21.39 -0.58
CA THR A 218 -27.54 -20.37 0.01
C THR A 218 -27.56 -20.52 1.51
N LEU A 219 -27.84 -19.45 2.23
CA LEU A 219 -28.14 -19.45 3.66
C LEU A 219 -29.50 -20.05 3.95
#